data_d073101f84335746d821720d645711fa
#
_entry.id   d073101f84335746d821720d645711fa
#
_cell.length_a   1.000
_cell.length_b   1.000
_cell.length_c   1.000
_cell.angle_alpha   90.00
_cell.angle_beta   90.00
_cell.angle_gamma   90.00
#
_symmetry.space_group_name_H-M   'P 1'
#
loop_
_entity.id
_entity.type
_entity.pdbx_description
1 polymer ?
#
loop_
_entity_poly.entity_id
_entity_poly.type
_entity_poly.pdbx_seq_one_letter_code
_entity_poly.pdbx_strand_id
1 'polypeptide(L)'
;CLFGIQEIAGIMEYDILLSICKNNDISSLERIISNRKVDGVILMRTFVEDRQIEYLQEKKVPFVTIGSSNYTGVIQIDHNHKSACKELTSIILMKGMKRIALIGGDENHVVTQSRLRGFREAYEKMGEVIDPTMLFLNLDNHVVIDKIVEEVLERKAECILCMDDAVCSRVLKKLREKNV
;
A
#
# COMPACT_ATOMS: atom_id res chain seq x y z
N CYS A 1 1.54 8.30 -11.45
CA CYS A 1 1.65 9.40 -10.48
C CYS A 1 2.91 10.23 -10.73
N LEU A 2 4.15 9.66 -10.69
CA LEU A 2 5.40 10.42 -10.85
C LEU A 2 5.45 11.23 -12.16
N PHE A 3 5.05 10.64 -13.31
CA PHE A 3 5.00 11.35 -14.59
C PHE A 3 4.09 12.59 -14.55
N GLY A 4 2.90 12.49 -13.95
CA GLY A 4 2.01 13.65 -13.83
C GLY A 4 2.57 14.76 -12.94
N ILE A 5 3.29 14.38 -11.87
CA ILE A 5 3.99 15.35 -11.02
C ILE A 5 5.09 16.07 -11.84
N GLN A 6 5.88 15.31 -12.61
CA GLN A 6 6.95 15.84 -13.43
C GLN A 6 6.42 16.83 -14.52
N GLU A 7 5.31 16.47 -15.15
CA GLU A 7 4.68 17.31 -16.17
C GLU A 7 4.25 18.66 -15.58
N ILE A 8 3.54 18.65 -14.46
CA ILE A 8 3.07 19.89 -13.81
C ILE A 8 4.22 20.68 -13.21
N ALA A 9 5.20 20.01 -12.58
CA ALA A 9 6.39 20.70 -12.05
C ALA A 9 7.14 21.47 -13.15
N GLY A 10 7.32 20.86 -14.34
CA GLY A 10 7.95 21.54 -15.47
C GLY A 10 7.17 22.77 -15.97
N ILE A 11 5.84 22.70 -16.01
CA ILE A 11 4.97 23.85 -16.34
C ILE A 11 5.11 24.98 -15.30
N MET A 12 5.30 24.61 -14.05
CA MET A 12 5.43 25.55 -12.91
C MET A 12 6.89 25.97 -12.65
N GLU A 13 7.81 25.61 -13.53
CA GLU A 13 9.25 25.91 -13.44
C GLU A 13 9.92 25.35 -12.19
N TYR A 14 9.46 24.18 -11.71
CA TYR A 14 10.10 23.43 -10.62
C TYR A 14 10.89 22.24 -11.15
N ASP A 15 12.07 22.02 -10.57
CA ASP A 15 12.84 20.79 -10.72
C ASP A 15 12.39 19.73 -9.70
N ILE A 16 12.51 18.46 -10.08
CA ILE A 16 12.19 17.33 -9.19
C ILE A 16 13.49 16.65 -8.76
N LEU A 17 13.70 16.58 -7.45
CA LEU A 17 14.73 15.76 -6.83
C LEU A 17 14.08 14.48 -6.29
N LEU A 18 14.37 13.33 -6.92
CA LEU A 18 13.87 12.04 -6.45
C LEU A 18 14.81 11.46 -5.37
N SER A 19 14.23 11.12 -4.22
CA SER A 19 14.93 10.43 -3.14
C SER A 19 14.18 9.17 -2.74
N ILE A 20 14.91 8.07 -2.55
CA ILE A 20 14.33 6.79 -2.11
C ILE A 20 14.72 6.58 -0.65
N CYS A 21 13.72 6.63 0.22
CA CYS A 21 13.86 6.30 1.64
C CYS A 21 13.38 4.86 1.87
N LYS A 22 14.19 4.07 2.54
CA LYS A 22 13.85 2.68 2.87
C LYS A 22 13.40 2.60 4.34
N ASN A 23 12.40 1.76 4.60
CA ASN A 23 11.99 1.39 5.96
C ASN A 23 11.81 2.59 6.92
N ASN A 24 11.13 3.64 6.47
CA ASN A 24 10.90 4.85 7.28
C ASN A 24 12.20 5.56 7.75
N ASP A 25 13.32 5.34 7.04
CA ASP A 25 14.58 6.05 7.27
C ASP A 25 14.49 7.50 6.78
N ILE A 26 14.95 8.44 7.61
CA ILE A 26 14.92 9.89 7.32
C ILE A 26 16.26 10.47 6.90
N SER A 27 17.34 9.69 6.91
CA SER A 27 18.71 10.21 6.69
C SER A 27 18.87 10.95 5.35
N SER A 28 18.27 10.42 4.29
CA SER A 28 18.27 11.10 2.98
C SER A 28 17.46 12.39 3.01
N LEU A 29 16.33 12.41 3.68
CA LEU A 29 15.48 13.59 3.84
C LEU A 29 16.18 14.66 4.67
N GLU A 30 16.76 14.29 5.80
CA GLU A 30 17.56 15.19 6.65
C GLU A 30 18.68 15.88 5.85
N ARG A 31 19.44 15.11 5.07
CA ARG A 31 20.51 15.65 4.23
C ARG A 31 19.99 16.64 3.17
N ILE A 32 18.84 16.36 2.57
CA ILE A 32 18.24 17.22 1.54
C ILE A 32 17.77 18.53 2.17
N ILE A 33 17.03 18.46 3.28
CA ILE A 33 16.46 19.62 3.98
C ILE A 33 17.56 20.48 4.62
N SER A 34 18.53 19.88 5.32
CA SER A 34 19.62 20.59 5.96
C SER A 34 20.50 21.35 4.96
N ASN A 35 20.62 20.85 3.74
CA ASN A 35 21.36 21.53 2.66
C ASN A 35 20.47 22.46 1.80
N ARG A 36 19.22 22.70 2.19
CA ARG A 36 18.26 23.59 1.49
C ARG A 36 18.15 23.28 -0.02
N LYS A 37 18.07 21.99 -0.37
CA LYS A 37 18.06 21.58 -1.78
C LYS A 37 16.66 21.58 -2.41
N VAL A 38 15.63 21.75 -1.63
CA VAL A 38 14.23 21.73 -2.07
C VAL A 38 13.39 22.74 -1.29
N ASP A 39 12.36 23.27 -1.92
CA ASP A 39 11.41 24.23 -1.32
C ASP A 39 10.24 23.51 -0.62
N GLY A 40 9.98 22.27 -0.99
CA GLY A 40 8.92 21.44 -0.42
C GLY A 40 9.12 19.97 -0.73
N VAL A 41 8.26 19.12 -0.15
CA VAL A 41 8.37 17.65 -0.26
C VAL A 41 7.03 17.03 -0.63
N ILE A 42 7.05 16.06 -1.53
CA ILE A 42 5.92 15.18 -1.82
C ILE A 42 6.29 13.79 -1.30
N LEU A 43 5.63 13.33 -0.25
CA LEU A 43 5.75 11.96 0.24
C LEU A 43 4.82 11.06 -0.56
N MET A 44 5.37 10.07 -1.25
CA MET A 44 4.59 9.16 -2.12
C MET A 44 4.16 7.87 -1.42
N ARG A 45 4.46 7.73 -0.16
CA ARG A 45 4.07 6.61 0.71
C ARG A 45 4.01 7.11 2.15
N THR A 46 3.04 6.63 2.90
CA THR A 46 2.84 7.00 4.31
C THR A 46 2.91 5.78 5.20
N PHE A 47 3.52 5.95 6.36
CA PHE A 47 3.61 4.94 7.41
C PHE A 47 2.60 5.21 8.52
N VAL A 48 2.26 4.18 9.28
CA VAL A 48 1.39 4.29 10.47
C VAL A 48 2.04 5.20 11.51
N GLU A 49 3.32 4.96 11.78
CA GLU A 49 4.23 5.85 12.52
C GLU A 49 5.23 6.40 11.50
N ASP A 50 5.10 7.67 11.12
CA ASP A 50 5.81 8.24 9.97
C ASP A 50 6.83 9.29 10.43
N ARG A 51 8.08 8.85 10.57
CA ARG A 51 9.20 9.71 10.96
C ARG A 51 9.50 10.81 9.96
N GLN A 52 9.13 10.64 8.68
CA GLN A 52 9.32 11.66 7.65
C GLN A 52 8.33 12.79 7.87
N ILE A 53 7.07 12.49 8.16
CA ILE A 53 6.04 13.49 8.48
C ILE A 53 6.42 14.24 9.76
N GLU A 54 6.80 13.53 10.82
CA GLU A 54 7.25 14.15 12.09
C GLU A 54 8.39 15.12 11.87
N TYR A 55 9.41 14.70 11.14
CA TYR A 55 10.57 15.54 10.82
C TYR A 55 10.18 16.78 10.00
N LEU A 56 9.36 16.64 8.97
CA LEU A 56 8.94 17.77 8.14
C LEU A 56 8.07 18.77 8.91
N GLN A 57 7.21 18.29 9.80
CA GLN A 57 6.41 19.14 10.69
C GLN A 57 7.30 19.87 11.70
N GLU A 58 8.27 19.21 12.33
CA GLU A 58 9.24 19.82 13.24
C GLU A 58 10.05 20.92 12.56
N LYS A 59 10.55 20.64 11.36
CA LYS A 59 11.37 21.60 10.57
C LYS A 59 10.52 22.65 9.84
N LYS A 60 9.19 22.56 9.91
CA LYS A 60 8.26 23.48 9.22
C LYS A 60 8.50 23.55 7.71
N VAL A 61 8.88 22.43 7.11
CA VAL A 61 9.05 22.31 5.66
C VAL A 61 7.69 22.10 5.02
N PRO A 62 7.30 22.82 3.96
CA PRO A 62 6.08 22.56 3.23
C PRO A 62 6.08 21.15 2.63
N PHE A 63 5.01 20.39 2.84
CA PHE A 63 4.87 19.07 2.25
C PHE A 63 3.41 18.65 2.03
N VAL A 64 3.24 17.69 1.12
CA VAL A 64 1.98 16.99 0.89
C VAL A 64 2.24 15.49 0.84
N THR A 65 1.21 14.69 1.10
CA THR A 65 1.30 13.23 0.96
C THR A 65 0.42 12.72 -0.18
N ILE A 66 0.93 11.75 -0.92
CA ILE A 66 0.14 10.89 -1.79
C ILE A 66 -0.07 9.58 -1.03
N GLY A 67 -1.25 9.46 -0.47
CA GLY A 67 -1.64 8.47 0.51
C GLY A 67 -2.17 9.13 1.78
N SER A 68 -3.12 8.47 2.43
CA SER A 68 -3.68 8.91 3.71
C SER A 68 -2.63 8.88 4.81
N SER A 69 -2.77 9.78 5.77
CA SER A 69 -1.89 9.90 6.94
C SER A 69 -2.73 9.94 8.21
N ASN A 70 -2.17 9.45 9.31
CA ASN A 70 -2.76 9.52 10.65
C ASN A 70 -2.40 10.83 11.38
N TYR A 71 -1.56 11.68 10.78
CA TYR A 71 -1.08 12.94 11.37
C TYR A 71 -2.02 14.09 11.06
N THR A 72 -2.22 14.97 12.04
CA THR A 72 -3.05 16.18 11.88
C THR A 72 -2.31 17.26 11.08
N GLY A 73 -3.07 18.09 10.37
CA GLY A 73 -2.51 19.23 9.62
C GLY A 73 -1.75 18.84 8.34
N VAL A 74 -1.83 17.58 7.91
CA VAL A 74 -1.21 17.10 6.67
C VAL A 74 -2.16 17.30 5.50
N ILE A 75 -1.68 17.96 4.43
CA ILE A 75 -2.38 17.99 3.14
C ILE A 75 -2.14 16.64 2.45
N GLN A 76 -3.22 15.91 2.19
CA GLN A 76 -3.14 14.55 1.67
C GLN A 76 -4.06 14.36 0.46
N ILE A 77 -3.57 13.63 -0.52
CA ILE A 77 -4.30 13.25 -1.73
C ILE A 77 -4.31 11.73 -1.79
N ASP A 78 -5.49 11.11 -1.73
CA ASP A 78 -5.59 9.66 -1.70
C ASP A 78 -6.92 9.17 -2.29
N HIS A 79 -6.98 7.87 -2.57
CA HIS A 79 -8.20 7.15 -2.90
C HIS A 79 -8.80 6.54 -1.63
N ASN A 80 -10.10 6.28 -1.64
CA ASN A 80 -10.74 5.56 -0.53
C ASN A 80 -10.44 4.05 -0.61
N HIS A 81 -9.21 3.68 -0.26
CA HIS A 81 -8.72 2.30 -0.30
C HIS A 81 -9.55 1.34 0.56
N LYS A 82 -10.06 1.83 1.69
CA LYS A 82 -10.92 1.03 2.57
C LYS A 82 -12.24 0.66 1.87
N SER A 83 -12.93 1.65 1.33
CA SER A 83 -14.20 1.41 0.64
C SER A 83 -14.04 0.56 -0.61
N ALA A 84 -13.00 0.80 -1.42
CA ALA A 84 -12.72 0.02 -2.61
C ALA A 84 -12.46 -1.46 -2.28
N CYS A 85 -11.63 -1.73 -1.28
CA CYS A 85 -11.34 -3.10 -0.85
C CYS A 85 -12.59 -3.77 -0.26
N LYS A 86 -13.38 -3.04 0.55
CA LYS A 86 -14.64 -3.53 1.10
C LYS A 86 -15.64 -3.91 0.01
N GLU A 87 -15.82 -3.06 -0.99
CA GLU A 87 -16.74 -3.28 -2.10
C GLU A 87 -16.32 -4.51 -2.91
N LEU A 88 -15.05 -4.58 -3.32
CA LEU A 88 -14.52 -5.74 -4.06
C LEU A 88 -14.68 -7.04 -3.28
N THR A 89 -14.31 -7.04 -1.99
CA THR A 89 -14.47 -8.23 -1.14
C THR A 89 -15.93 -8.63 -0.99
N SER A 90 -16.85 -7.66 -0.84
CA SER A 90 -18.28 -7.95 -0.76
C SER A 90 -18.81 -8.57 -2.05
N ILE A 91 -18.35 -8.11 -3.22
CA ILE A 91 -18.72 -8.70 -4.52
C ILE A 91 -18.26 -10.17 -4.61
N ILE A 92 -17.04 -10.47 -4.15
CA ILE A 92 -16.51 -11.84 -4.15
C ILE A 92 -17.33 -12.75 -3.22
N LEU A 93 -17.63 -12.27 -2.01
CA LEU A 93 -18.46 -13.00 -1.04
C LEU A 93 -19.90 -13.24 -1.55
N MET A 94 -20.51 -12.24 -2.22
CA MET A 94 -21.83 -12.40 -2.86
C MET A 94 -21.85 -13.45 -3.98
N LYS A 95 -20.71 -13.69 -4.62
CA LYS A 95 -20.58 -14.80 -5.59
C LYS A 95 -20.41 -16.16 -4.93
N GLY A 96 -20.46 -16.25 -3.61
CA GLY A 96 -20.33 -17.47 -2.83
C GLY A 96 -18.91 -17.89 -2.52
N MET A 97 -17.89 -17.14 -2.95
CA MET A 97 -16.48 -17.43 -2.65
C MET A 97 -16.14 -16.89 -1.26
N LYS A 98 -16.08 -17.78 -0.27
CA LYS A 98 -15.86 -17.42 1.14
C LYS A 98 -14.40 -17.58 1.61
N ARG A 99 -13.64 -18.45 0.95
CA ARG A 99 -12.23 -18.70 1.26
C ARG A 99 -11.34 -17.83 0.39
N ILE A 100 -11.23 -16.54 0.76
CA ILE A 100 -10.44 -15.56 0.02
C ILE A 100 -9.05 -15.46 0.66
N ALA A 101 -8.01 -15.76 -0.10
CA ALA A 101 -6.63 -15.46 0.31
C ALA A 101 -6.33 -13.98 0.02
N LEU A 102 -6.00 -13.22 1.05
CA LEU A 102 -5.55 -11.83 0.91
C LEU A 102 -4.02 -11.79 0.91
N ILE A 103 -3.44 -11.34 -0.19
CA ILE A 103 -1.98 -11.27 -0.36
C ILE A 103 -1.57 -9.82 -0.58
N GLY A 104 -0.67 -9.30 0.24
CA GLY A 104 -0.22 -7.92 0.04
C GLY A 104 0.68 -7.35 1.11
N GLY A 105 0.79 -6.09 1.06
CA GLY A 105 1.67 -5.11 1.62
C GLY A 105 2.15 -5.24 3.07
N ASP A 106 3.07 -4.35 3.39
CA ASP A 106 3.59 -4.16 4.74
C ASP A 106 2.53 -3.47 5.62
N GLU A 107 2.22 -4.05 6.78
CA GLU A 107 1.24 -3.53 7.74
C GLU A 107 1.65 -2.19 8.36
N ASN A 108 2.92 -1.80 8.26
CA ASN A 108 3.39 -0.49 8.68
C ASN A 108 2.93 0.63 7.73
N HIS A 109 2.38 0.32 6.55
CA HIS A 109 1.84 1.32 5.64
C HIS A 109 0.36 1.59 5.91
N VAL A 110 -0.04 2.86 5.92
CA VAL A 110 -1.43 3.29 6.13
C VAL A 110 -2.36 2.68 5.08
N VAL A 111 -1.94 2.59 3.83
CA VAL A 111 -2.72 1.99 2.75
C VAL A 111 -3.02 0.51 2.99
N THR A 112 -2.06 -0.26 3.51
CA THR A 112 -2.25 -1.68 3.85
C THR A 112 -3.28 -1.83 4.97
N GLN A 113 -3.17 -1.02 6.02
CA GLN A 113 -4.13 -1.01 7.12
C GLN A 113 -5.55 -0.63 6.63
N SER A 114 -5.65 0.34 5.73
CA SER A 114 -6.92 0.76 5.15
C SER A 114 -7.58 -0.36 4.34
N ARG A 115 -6.83 -1.04 3.48
CA ARG A 115 -7.33 -2.18 2.68
C ARG A 115 -7.72 -3.36 3.56
N LEU A 116 -6.88 -3.73 4.54
CA LEU A 116 -7.17 -4.80 5.49
C LEU A 116 -8.44 -4.52 6.30
N ARG A 117 -8.65 -3.27 6.72
CA ARG A 117 -9.88 -2.86 7.39
C ARG A 117 -11.10 -3.02 6.49
N GLY A 118 -11.00 -2.61 5.23
CA GLY A 118 -12.07 -2.79 4.25
C GLY A 118 -12.40 -4.27 4.01
N PHE A 119 -11.39 -5.13 3.92
CA PHE A 119 -11.54 -6.57 3.81
C PHE A 119 -12.30 -7.15 5.02
N ARG A 120 -11.89 -6.81 6.24
CA ARG A 120 -12.53 -7.25 7.48
C ARG A 120 -13.99 -6.79 7.58
N GLU A 121 -14.26 -5.52 7.27
CA GLU A 121 -15.63 -4.98 7.30
C GLU A 121 -16.56 -5.63 6.27
N ALA A 122 -16.05 -6.13 5.15
CA ALA A 122 -16.86 -6.87 4.18
C ALA A 122 -17.31 -8.21 4.74
N TYR A 123 -16.41 -8.98 5.36
CA TYR A 123 -16.75 -10.25 6.02
C TYR A 123 -17.74 -10.04 7.17
N GLU A 124 -17.49 -9.06 8.03
CA GLU A 124 -18.38 -8.72 9.14
C GLU A 124 -19.79 -8.39 8.64
N LYS A 125 -19.90 -7.54 7.62
CA LYS A 125 -21.18 -7.15 7.03
C LYS A 125 -21.95 -8.34 6.44
N MET A 126 -21.26 -9.35 5.92
CA MET A 126 -21.84 -10.55 5.32
C MET A 126 -22.11 -11.65 6.35
N GLY A 127 -21.71 -11.46 7.62
CA GLY A 127 -21.83 -12.47 8.67
C GLY A 127 -20.89 -13.67 8.47
N GLU A 128 -19.81 -13.48 7.71
CA GLU A 128 -18.82 -14.51 7.40
C GLU A 128 -17.58 -14.36 8.29
N VAL A 129 -16.83 -15.45 8.47
CA VAL A 129 -15.63 -15.48 9.31
C VAL A 129 -14.39 -15.54 8.43
N ILE A 130 -13.44 -14.67 8.72
CA ILE A 130 -12.12 -14.71 8.07
C ILE A 130 -11.29 -15.85 8.64
N ASP A 131 -10.75 -16.69 7.77
CA ASP A 131 -9.70 -17.63 8.13
C ASP A 131 -8.36 -16.87 8.27
N PRO A 132 -7.80 -16.73 9.50
CA PRO A 132 -6.56 -15.96 9.70
C PRO A 132 -5.38 -16.52 8.90
N THR A 133 -5.41 -17.80 8.57
CA THR A 133 -4.36 -18.47 7.79
C THR A 133 -4.38 -18.11 6.32
N MET A 134 -5.41 -17.38 5.85
CA MET A 134 -5.53 -16.85 4.50
C MET A 134 -5.05 -15.39 4.37
N LEU A 135 -4.49 -14.80 5.44
CA LEU A 135 -3.95 -13.45 5.41
C LEU A 135 -2.42 -13.51 5.30
N PHE A 136 -1.90 -13.12 4.15
CA PHE A 136 -0.47 -13.11 3.83
C PHE A 136 0.01 -11.68 3.65
N LEU A 137 0.52 -11.10 4.72
CA LEU A 137 1.01 -9.71 4.77
C LEU A 137 2.51 -9.68 5.06
N ASN A 138 3.13 -8.50 4.98
CA ASN A 138 4.55 -8.27 5.30
C ASN A 138 5.50 -9.10 4.42
N LEU A 139 5.27 -9.05 3.10
CA LEU A 139 6.03 -9.86 2.14
C LEU A 139 7.39 -9.22 1.86
N ASP A 140 8.47 -9.84 2.33
CA ASP A 140 9.82 -9.31 2.25
C ASP A 140 10.46 -9.46 0.85
N ASN A 141 10.03 -10.47 0.06
CA ASN A 141 10.60 -10.71 -1.26
C ASN A 141 9.69 -11.57 -2.16
N HIS A 142 10.05 -11.63 -3.45
CA HIS A 142 9.28 -12.36 -4.46
C HIS A 142 9.28 -13.88 -4.28
N VAL A 143 10.31 -14.45 -3.66
CA VAL A 143 10.40 -15.92 -3.41
C VAL A 143 9.33 -16.36 -2.41
N VAL A 144 8.99 -15.48 -1.47
CA VAL A 144 7.93 -15.72 -0.49
C VAL A 144 6.57 -15.83 -1.19
N ILE A 145 6.30 -15.01 -2.21
CA ILE A 145 5.03 -15.05 -2.96
C ILE A 145 4.83 -16.41 -3.64
N ASP A 146 5.88 -17.00 -4.20
CA ASP A 146 5.78 -18.31 -4.87
C ASP A 146 5.36 -19.42 -3.90
N LYS A 147 5.91 -19.40 -2.67
CA LYS A 147 5.51 -20.33 -1.60
C LYS A 147 4.09 -20.09 -1.12
N ILE A 148 3.70 -18.81 -0.97
CA ILE A 148 2.34 -18.44 -0.58
C ILE A 148 1.33 -18.95 -1.60
N VAL A 149 1.59 -18.84 -2.89
CA VAL A 149 0.68 -19.37 -3.93
C VAL A 149 0.51 -20.88 -3.79
N GLU A 150 1.58 -21.64 -3.49
CA GLU A 150 1.49 -23.07 -3.22
C GLU A 150 0.61 -23.37 -2.01
N GLU A 151 0.85 -22.67 -0.91
CA GLU A 151 0.07 -22.80 0.32
C GLU A 151 -1.42 -22.43 0.13
N VAL A 152 -1.69 -21.37 -0.60
CA VAL A 152 -3.06 -20.92 -0.92
C VAL A 152 -3.82 -21.98 -1.74
N LEU A 153 -3.16 -22.62 -2.70
CA LEU A 153 -3.74 -23.71 -3.49
C LEU A 153 -3.99 -24.96 -2.63
N GLU A 154 -3.03 -25.35 -1.80
CA GLU A 154 -3.18 -26.48 -0.87
C GLU A 154 -4.34 -26.27 0.11
N ARG A 155 -4.52 -25.03 0.58
CA ARG A 155 -5.63 -24.62 1.46
C ARG A 155 -6.96 -24.45 0.73
N LYS A 156 -6.99 -24.69 -0.59
CA LYS A 156 -8.19 -24.61 -1.44
C LYS A 156 -8.87 -23.24 -1.35
N ALA A 157 -8.10 -22.16 -1.47
CA ALA A 157 -8.68 -20.83 -1.63
C ALA A 157 -9.56 -20.78 -2.89
N GLU A 158 -10.68 -20.12 -2.79
CA GLU A 158 -11.63 -19.94 -3.90
C GLU A 158 -11.33 -18.67 -4.69
N CYS A 159 -10.64 -17.73 -4.05
CA CYS A 159 -10.20 -16.48 -4.66
C CYS A 159 -8.89 -16.00 -4.03
N ILE A 160 -8.04 -15.37 -4.83
CA ILE A 160 -6.86 -14.65 -4.36
C ILE A 160 -7.09 -13.17 -4.61
N LEU A 161 -7.08 -12.38 -3.54
CA LEU A 161 -7.17 -10.93 -3.59
C LEU A 161 -5.79 -10.33 -3.32
N CYS A 162 -5.21 -9.69 -4.32
CA CYS A 162 -3.91 -9.04 -4.20
C CYS A 162 -4.08 -7.55 -3.87
N MET A 163 -3.28 -7.04 -2.94
CA MET A 163 -3.36 -5.63 -2.53
C MET A 163 -2.76 -4.66 -3.54
N ASP A 164 -1.85 -5.11 -4.42
CA ASP A 164 -1.24 -4.29 -5.48
C ASP A 164 -0.98 -5.11 -6.76
N ASP A 165 -0.64 -4.39 -7.82
CA ASP A 165 -0.41 -4.94 -9.16
C ASP A 165 0.89 -5.74 -9.28
N ALA A 166 1.93 -5.38 -8.53
CA ALA A 166 3.20 -6.11 -8.54
C ALA A 166 3.04 -7.50 -7.92
N VAL A 167 2.37 -7.59 -6.76
CA VAL A 167 1.99 -8.86 -6.13
C VAL A 167 1.09 -9.66 -7.06
N CYS A 168 0.05 -9.02 -7.65
CA CYS A 168 -0.89 -9.68 -8.55
C CYS A 168 -0.18 -10.28 -9.78
N SER A 169 0.71 -9.54 -10.41
CA SER A 169 1.49 -10.01 -11.56
C SER A 169 2.32 -11.24 -11.23
N ARG A 170 2.93 -11.28 -10.05
CA ARG A 170 3.72 -12.42 -9.59
C ARG A 170 2.85 -13.64 -9.29
N VAL A 171 1.72 -13.44 -8.61
CA VAL A 171 0.74 -14.49 -8.34
C VAL A 171 0.23 -15.10 -9.65
N LEU A 172 -0.18 -14.27 -10.62
CA LEU A 172 -0.64 -14.73 -11.92
C LEU A 172 0.43 -15.53 -12.68
N LYS A 173 1.70 -15.08 -12.64
CA LYS A 173 2.80 -15.83 -13.23
C LYS A 173 2.91 -17.22 -12.60
N LYS A 174 2.89 -17.32 -11.28
CA LYS A 174 3.03 -18.59 -10.57
C LYS A 174 1.85 -19.54 -10.80
N LEU A 175 0.62 -19.02 -10.87
CA LEU A 175 -0.58 -19.82 -11.20
C LEU A 175 -0.47 -20.42 -12.61
N ARG A 176 -0.04 -19.63 -13.60
CA ARG A 176 0.20 -20.12 -14.97
C ARG A 176 1.25 -21.22 -15.02
N GLU A 177 2.34 -21.11 -14.27
CA GLU A 177 3.37 -22.16 -14.16
C GLU A 177 2.80 -23.48 -13.60
N LYS A 178 1.74 -23.40 -12.81
CA LYS A 178 1.04 -24.56 -12.23
C LYS A 178 -0.18 -25.02 -13.04
N ASN A 179 -0.46 -24.42 -14.19
CA ASN A 179 -1.63 -24.68 -15.03
C ASN A 179 -2.98 -24.48 -14.32
N VAL A 180 -3.06 -23.43 -13.46
CA VAL A 180 -4.26 -22.99 -12.75
C VAL A 180 -4.73 -21.65 -13.32
#